data_61eb974f0d5d48aec57db1a8b1b4a63b
#
_entry.id   61eb974f0d5d48aec57db1a8b1b4a63b
#
_cell.length_a   1.000
_cell.length_b   1.000
_cell.length_c   1.000
_cell.angle_alpha   90.00
_cell.angle_beta   90.00
_cell.angle_gamma   90.00
#
_symmetry.space_group_name_H-M   'P 1'
#
loop_
_entity.id
_entity.type
_entity.pdbx_description
1 polymer ?
#
loop_
_entity_poly.entity_id
_entity_poly.type
_entity_poly.pdbx_seq_one_letter_code
_entity_poly.pdbx_strand_id
1 'polypeptide(L)'
;MAESKFADLKAPLLAGTVASVTGTAASAGLVLAALTALNASAAQTATAIFVLLLLYGGLSIVLSYRYKMPISIVWSTPGAAMLIGAGALHLKFAEAAGAFIVAAILLALTGVWSALGRLVSAIPKPIASAMLAGVIFKFCIAPYVAAAQDGGKYAIVIIPGLIVWLVL
;
A
#
# COMPACT_ATOMS: atom_id res chain seq x y z
N MET A 1 21.91 29.26 18.29
CA MET A 1 22.20 27.82 18.08
C MET A 1 20.95 26.93 18.11
N ALA A 2 19.93 27.18 18.94
CA ALA A 2 18.66 26.43 18.92
C ALA A 2 17.75 26.81 17.74
N GLU A 3 17.66 28.09 17.38
CA GLU A 3 16.82 28.56 16.24
C GLU A 3 17.27 28.03 14.88
N SER A 4 18.57 27.84 14.66
CA SER A 4 19.06 27.26 13.39
C SER A 4 18.66 25.79 13.27
N LYS A 5 18.69 25.01 14.35
CA LYS A 5 18.24 23.60 14.34
C LYS A 5 16.74 23.45 14.08
N PHE A 6 15.93 24.38 14.58
CA PHE A 6 14.49 24.38 14.32
C PHE A 6 14.17 24.79 12.86
N ALA A 7 14.93 25.70 12.28
CA ALA A 7 14.77 26.07 10.89
C ALA A 7 15.14 24.91 9.96
N ASP A 8 16.20 24.16 10.26
CA ASP A 8 16.63 23.00 9.49
C ASP A 8 15.66 21.82 9.57
N LEU A 9 14.86 21.73 10.66
CA LEU A 9 13.84 20.68 10.84
C LEU A 9 12.51 20.99 10.16
N LYS A 10 12.20 22.26 9.89
CA LYS A 10 10.89 22.63 9.30
C LYS A 10 10.68 22.06 7.90
N ALA A 11 11.68 22.13 7.05
CA ALA A 11 11.56 21.62 5.67
C ALA A 11 11.37 20.09 5.63
N PRO A 12 12.16 19.26 6.33
CA PRO A 12 11.91 17.81 6.35
C PRO A 12 10.58 17.43 7.00
N LEU A 13 10.13 18.14 8.06
CA LEU A 13 8.85 17.89 8.69
C LEU A 13 7.67 18.21 7.75
N LEU A 14 7.71 19.35 7.07
CA LEU A 14 6.68 19.71 6.09
C LEU A 14 6.67 18.72 4.92
N ALA A 15 7.82 18.39 4.37
CA ALA A 15 7.93 17.40 3.29
C ALA A 15 7.40 16.03 3.74
N GLY A 16 7.75 15.58 4.93
CA GLY A 16 7.27 14.32 5.50
C GLY A 16 5.76 14.29 5.74
N THR A 17 5.19 15.38 6.27
CA THR A 17 3.73 15.48 6.48
C THR A 17 2.98 15.49 5.16
N VAL A 18 3.41 16.29 4.19
CA VAL A 18 2.79 16.34 2.86
C VAL A 18 2.89 14.98 2.17
N ALA A 19 4.06 14.34 2.17
CA ALA A 19 4.24 13.01 1.58
C ALA A 19 3.38 11.94 2.26
N SER A 20 3.26 11.99 3.58
CA SER A 20 2.43 11.05 4.35
C SER A 20 0.94 11.22 4.04
N VAL A 21 0.44 12.46 4.05
CA VAL A 21 -0.97 12.74 3.75
C VAL A 21 -1.32 12.37 2.31
N THR A 22 -0.53 12.81 1.35
CA THR A 22 -0.77 12.52 -0.07
C THR A 22 -0.65 11.03 -0.39
N GLY A 23 0.39 10.36 0.14
CA GLY A 23 0.60 8.92 -0.07
C GLY A 23 -0.52 8.07 0.54
N THR A 24 -0.95 8.42 1.76
CA THR A 24 -2.08 7.74 2.42
C THR A 24 -3.38 7.98 1.66
N ALA A 25 -3.68 9.21 1.28
CA ALA A 25 -4.90 9.56 0.53
C ALA A 25 -4.95 8.84 -0.83
N ALA A 26 -3.84 8.80 -1.56
CA ALA A 26 -3.76 8.15 -2.87
C ALA A 26 -4.01 6.63 -2.83
N SER A 27 -3.64 5.97 -1.74
CA SER A 27 -3.73 4.51 -1.62
C SER A 27 -4.84 4.00 -0.70
N ALA A 28 -5.47 4.89 0.08
CA ALA A 28 -6.55 4.52 1.02
C ALA A 28 -7.74 3.87 0.31
N GLY A 29 -8.11 4.37 -0.88
CA GLY A 29 -9.19 3.81 -1.68
C GLY A 29 -8.97 2.34 -2.04
N LEU A 30 -7.72 1.95 -2.34
CA LEU A 30 -7.37 0.57 -2.67
C LEU A 30 -7.49 -0.35 -1.44
N VAL A 31 -7.06 0.12 -0.28
CA VAL A 31 -7.18 -0.63 0.98
C VAL A 31 -8.65 -0.80 1.38
N LEU A 32 -9.45 0.26 1.24
CA LEU A 32 -10.89 0.19 1.46
C LEU A 32 -11.56 -0.81 0.52
N ALA A 33 -11.23 -0.79 -0.77
CA ALA A 33 -11.74 -1.73 -1.75
C ALA A 33 -11.33 -3.18 -1.42
N ALA A 34 -10.11 -3.40 -0.93
CA ALA A 34 -9.67 -4.72 -0.48
C ALA A 34 -10.46 -5.23 0.72
N LEU A 35 -10.71 -4.37 1.72
CA LEU A 35 -11.48 -4.74 2.91
C LEU A 35 -12.95 -5.00 2.58
N THR A 36 -13.55 -4.22 1.69
CA THR A 36 -14.92 -4.47 1.20
C THR A 36 -15.03 -5.77 0.40
N ALA A 37 -14.03 -6.09 -0.41
CA ALA A 37 -13.98 -7.37 -1.13
C ALA A 37 -13.94 -8.60 -0.20
N LEU A 38 -13.42 -8.43 1.02
CA LEU A 38 -13.41 -9.45 2.07
C LEU A 38 -14.67 -9.43 2.96
N ASN A 39 -15.70 -8.70 2.56
CA ASN A 39 -16.94 -8.52 3.34
C ASN A 39 -16.69 -8.01 4.78
N ALA A 40 -15.67 -7.16 4.98
CA ALA A 40 -15.39 -6.57 6.27
C ALA A 40 -16.52 -5.62 6.69
N SER A 41 -16.98 -5.72 7.92
CA SER A 41 -17.94 -4.76 8.49
C SER A 41 -17.31 -3.37 8.64
N ALA A 42 -18.13 -2.33 8.78
CA ALA A 42 -17.62 -0.97 8.99
C ALA A 42 -16.69 -0.87 10.23
N ALA A 43 -17.02 -1.56 11.31
CA ALA A 43 -16.20 -1.62 12.51
C ALA A 43 -14.87 -2.34 12.26
N GLN A 44 -14.88 -3.47 11.55
CA GLN A 44 -13.66 -4.19 11.16
C GLN A 44 -12.76 -3.35 10.24
N THR A 45 -13.37 -2.66 9.28
CA THR A 45 -12.65 -1.76 8.37
C THR A 45 -11.98 -0.62 9.13
N ALA A 46 -12.70 0.06 10.02
CA ALA A 46 -12.16 1.14 10.83
C ALA A 46 -11.02 0.64 11.73
N THR A 47 -11.21 -0.49 12.41
CA THR A 47 -10.19 -1.09 13.26
C THR A 47 -8.95 -1.51 12.45
N ALA A 48 -9.13 -2.15 11.30
CA ALA A 48 -8.03 -2.57 10.45
C ALA A 48 -7.20 -1.37 9.97
N ILE A 49 -7.84 -0.30 9.49
CA ILE A 49 -7.14 0.91 9.06
C ILE A 49 -6.41 1.57 10.23
N PHE A 50 -7.07 1.70 11.38
CA PHE A 50 -6.46 2.29 12.57
C PHE A 50 -5.20 1.52 13.00
N VAL A 51 -5.30 0.20 13.12
CA VAL A 51 -4.17 -0.67 13.49
C VAL A 51 -3.04 -0.60 12.46
N LEU A 52 -3.37 -0.60 11.16
CA LEU A 52 -2.37 -0.47 10.11
C LEU A 52 -1.61 0.86 10.22
N LEU A 53 -2.31 1.98 10.35
CA LEU A 53 -1.68 3.29 10.47
C LEU A 53 -0.81 3.40 11.72
N LEU A 54 -1.29 2.87 12.85
CA LEU A 54 -0.56 2.89 14.11
C LEU A 54 0.71 2.03 14.04
N LEU A 55 0.62 0.82 13.48
CA LEU A 55 1.76 -0.08 13.33
C LEU A 55 2.78 0.47 12.34
N TYR A 56 2.36 0.95 11.18
CA TYR A 56 3.27 1.47 10.16
C TYR A 56 3.98 2.74 10.64
N GLY A 57 3.24 3.66 11.25
CA GLY A 57 3.82 4.86 11.84
C GLY A 57 4.77 4.53 12.98
N GLY A 58 4.33 3.71 13.94
CA GLY A 58 5.13 3.32 15.09
C GLY A 58 6.39 2.56 14.69
N LEU A 59 6.28 1.56 13.82
CA LEU A 59 7.44 0.79 13.34
C LEU A 59 8.40 1.65 12.54
N SER A 60 7.89 2.55 11.67
CA SER A 60 8.74 3.48 10.91
C SER A 60 9.57 4.36 11.82
N ILE A 61 8.96 4.90 12.89
CA ILE A 61 9.65 5.73 13.88
C ILE A 61 10.70 4.91 14.63
N VAL A 62 10.31 3.76 15.19
CA VAL A 62 11.20 2.90 15.99
C VAL A 62 12.39 2.43 15.18
N LEU A 63 12.18 1.95 13.95
CA LEU A 63 13.25 1.44 13.10
C LEU A 63 14.16 2.57 12.60
N SER A 64 13.58 3.72 12.20
CA SER A 64 14.39 4.88 11.81
C SER A 64 15.29 5.36 12.94
N TYR A 65 14.76 5.41 14.16
CA TYR A 65 15.53 5.78 15.34
C TYR A 65 16.62 4.74 15.67
N ARG A 66 16.27 3.45 15.60
CA ARG A 66 17.18 2.34 15.95
C ARG A 66 18.33 2.18 14.97
N TYR A 67 18.05 2.33 13.67
CA TYR A 67 19.05 2.14 12.61
C TYR A 67 19.68 3.44 12.12
N LYS A 68 19.23 4.59 12.61
CA LYS A 68 19.71 5.93 12.22
C LYS A 68 19.65 6.19 10.71
N MET A 69 18.65 5.63 10.06
CA MET A 69 18.37 5.82 8.64
C MET A 69 16.86 6.01 8.42
N PRO A 70 16.44 6.75 7.39
CA PRO A 70 15.03 6.93 7.10
C PRO A 70 14.42 5.60 6.61
N ILE A 71 13.63 4.94 7.45
CA ILE A 71 12.90 3.72 7.13
C ILE A 71 11.42 4.06 7.10
N SER A 72 10.77 3.83 5.96
CA SER A 72 9.34 3.99 5.79
C SER A 72 8.70 2.61 5.59
N ILE A 73 7.71 2.29 6.42
CA ILE A 73 6.90 1.08 6.30
C ILE A 73 5.51 1.53 5.88
N VAL A 74 5.00 0.93 4.82
CA VAL A 74 3.67 1.20 4.27
C VAL A 74 3.00 -0.11 3.87
N TRP A 75 1.69 -0.08 3.70
CA TRP A 75 0.96 -1.25 3.19
C TRP A 75 1.37 -1.63 1.77
N SER A 76 1.16 -2.91 1.46
CA SER A 76 1.41 -3.43 0.12
C SER A 76 0.23 -3.13 -0.81
N THR A 77 0.39 -2.20 -1.75
CA THR A 77 -0.60 -1.96 -2.79
C THR A 77 -0.86 -3.18 -3.67
N PRO A 78 0.17 -3.96 -4.09
CA PRO A 78 -0.04 -5.23 -4.77
C PRO A 78 -0.81 -6.25 -3.93
N GLY A 79 -0.54 -6.29 -2.61
CA GLY A 79 -1.26 -7.15 -1.69
C GLY A 79 -2.75 -6.79 -1.59
N ALA A 80 -3.07 -5.50 -1.48
CA ALA A 80 -4.45 -5.02 -1.52
C ALA A 80 -5.14 -5.37 -2.85
N ALA A 81 -4.43 -5.24 -3.97
CA ALA A 81 -4.91 -5.63 -5.28
C ALA A 81 -5.22 -7.12 -5.40
N MET A 82 -4.36 -7.98 -4.84
CA MET A 82 -4.62 -9.42 -4.78
C MET A 82 -5.86 -9.75 -3.96
N LEU A 83 -6.08 -9.05 -2.84
CA LEU A 83 -7.28 -9.23 -2.01
C LEU A 83 -8.56 -8.86 -2.75
N ILE A 84 -8.56 -7.79 -3.53
CA ILE A 84 -9.69 -7.42 -4.38
C ILE A 84 -9.97 -8.53 -5.39
N GLY A 85 -8.92 -9.09 -6.01
CA GLY A 85 -9.05 -10.24 -6.91
C GLY A 85 -9.59 -11.51 -6.22
N ALA A 86 -9.22 -11.71 -4.97
CA ALA A 86 -9.68 -12.83 -4.15
C ALA A 86 -11.14 -12.67 -3.66
N GLY A 87 -11.73 -11.49 -3.77
CA GLY A 87 -13.14 -11.25 -3.45
C GLY A 87 -14.10 -12.17 -4.21
N ALA A 88 -13.74 -12.59 -5.42
CA ALA A 88 -14.51 -13.59 -6.20
C ALA A 88 -14.57 -14.97 -5.54
N LEU A 89 -13.69 -15.27 -4.59
CA LEU A 89 -13.66 -16.51 -3.81
C LEU A 89 -14.59 -16.46 -2.59
N HIS A 90 -15.31 -15.35 -2.38
CA HIS A 90 -16.21 -15.13 -1.24
C HIS A 90 -15.56 -15.38 0.13
N LEU A 91 -14.27 -15.06 0.26
CA LEU A 91 -13.54 -15.23 1.50
C LEU A 91 -14.11 -14.32 2.60
N LYS A 92 -14.22 -14.87 3.80
CA LYS A 92 -14.59 -14.09 4.98
C LYS A 92 -13.39 -13.35 5.52
N PHE A 93 -13.63 -12.20 6.16
CA PHE A 93 -12.57 -11.38 6.78
C PHE A 93 -11.68 -12.21 7.74
N ALA A 94 -12.25 -13.13 8.51
CA ALA A 94 -11.51 -14.00 9.42
C ALA A 94 -10.56 -14.96 8.68
N GLU A 95 -10.96 -15.48 7.53
CA GLU A 95 -10.14 -16.39 6.71
C GLU A 95 -8.94 -15.61 6.12
N ALA A 96 -9.20 -14.40 5.63
CA ALA A 96 -8.15 -13.52 5.16
C ALA A 96 -7.17 -13.14 6.29
N ALA A 97 -7.66 -12.85 7.48
CA ALA A 97 -6.82 -12.59 8.64
C ALA A 97 -5.94 -13.79 8.99
N GLY A 98 -6.50 -15.01 8.94
CA GLY A 98 -5.73 -16.25 9.10
C GLY A 98 -4.64 -16.42 8.05
N ALA A 99 -4.95 -16.14 6.78
CA ALA A 99 -3.97 -16.20 5.69
C ALA A 99 -2.83 -15.17 5.88
N PHE A 100 -3.13 -13.97 6.39
CA PHE A 100 -2.10 -12.98 6.72
C PHE A 100 -1.19 -13.42 7.86
N ILE A 101 -1.73 -14.09 8.89
CA ILE A 101 -0.91 -14.63 9.98
C ILE A 101 0.05 -15.68 9.43
N VAL A 102 -0.42 -16.61 8.60
CA VAL A 102 0.44 -17.61 7.95
C VAL A 102 1.50 -16.95 7.09
N ALA A 103 1.13 -15.97 6.26
CA ALA A 103 2.07 -15.23 5.43
C ALA A 103 3.12 -14.49 6.28
N ALA A 104 2.72 -13.88 7.40
CA ALA A 104 3.63 -13.20 8.32
C ALA A 104 4.64 -14.18 8.96
N ILE A 105 4.18 -15.38 9.36
CA ILE A 105 5.05 -16.43 9.89
C ILE A 105 6.05 -16.88 8.81
N LEU A 106 5.59 -17.12 7.57
CA LEU A 106 6.47 -17.50 6.48
C LEU A 106 7.52 -16.41 6.18
N LEU A 107 7.12 -15.14 6.17
CA LEU A 107 8.04 -14.01 6.02
C LEU A 107 9.04 -13.92 7.17
N ALA A 108 8.60 -14.11 8.41
CA ALA A 108 9.50 -14.15 9.56
C ALA A 108 10.52 -15.30 9.46
N LEU A 109 10.09 -16.48 9.00
CA LEU A 109 10.98 -17.61 8.76
C LEU A 109 12.05 -17.31 7.71
N THR A 110 11.74 -16.53 6.66
CA THR A 110 12.75 -16.12 5.67
C THR A 110 13.85 -15.25 6.27
N GLY A 111 13.52 -14.46 7.31
CA GLY A 111 14.48 -13.65 8.04
C GLY A 111 15.38 -14.44 8.97
N VAL A 112 14.87 -15.53 9.57
CA VAL A 112 15.60 -16.36 10.52
C VAL A 112 16.36 -17.49 9.82
N TRP A 113 15.77 -18.09 8.81
CA TRP A 113 16.36 -19.23 8.09
C TRP A 113 17.05 -18.77 6.81
N SER A 114 18.38 -18.71 6.87
CA SER A 114 19.22 -18.18 5.79
C SER A 114 19.07 -18.92 4.44
N ALA A 115 18.74 -20.21 4.46
CA ALA A 115 18.49 -20.98 3.23
C ALA A 115 17.23 -20.50 2.51
N LEU A 116 16.16 -20.25 3.26
CA LEU A 116 14.89 -19.75 2.73
C LEU A 116 15.04 -18.30 2.26
N GLY A 117 15.76 -17.46 3.02
CA GLY A 117 16.09 -16.10 2.62
C GLY A 117 16.89 -16.05 1.31
N ARG A 118 17.87 -16.94 1.11
CA ARG A 118 18.61 -17.07 -0.15
C ARG A 118 17.74 -17.49 -1.32
N LEU A 119 16.80 -18.41 -1.11
CA LEU A 119 15.86 -18.86 -2.14
C LEU A 119 14.97 -17.70 -2.61
N VAL A 120 14.44 -16.92 -1.68
CA VAL A 120 13.62 -15.73 -2.00
C VAL A 120 14.46 -14.66 -2.71
N SER A 121 15.70 -14.42 -2.24
CA SER A 121 16.64 -13.48 -2.87
C SER A 121 17.11 -13.90 -4.25
N ALA A 122 17.02 -15.20 -4.59
CA ALA A 122 17.35 -15.72 -5.91
C ALA A 122 16.31 -15.41 -6.98
N ILE A 123 15.13 -14.89 -6.59
CA ILE A 123 14.09 -14.46 -7.55
C ILE A 123 14.62 -13.27 -8.35
N PRO A 124 14.75 -13.38 -9.68
CA PRO A 124 15.24 -12.28 -10.51
C PRO A 124 14.31 -11.06 -10.40
N LYS A 125 14.91 -9.88 -10.21
CA LYS A 125 14.16 -8.62 -10.12
C LYS A 125 13.16 -8.38 -11.26
N PRO A 126 13.48 -8.71 -12.54
CA PRO A 126 12.53 -8.58 -13.64
C PRO A 126 11.24 -9.39 -13.44
N ILE A 127 11.33 -10.60 -12.87
CA ILE A 127 10.16 -11.44 -12.60
C ILE A 127 9.28 -10.79 -11.53
N ALA A 128 9.87 -10.33 -10.43
CA ALA A 128 9.15 -9.62 -9.38
C ALA A 128 8.47 -8.34 -9.92
N SER A 129 9.18 -7.58 -10.75
CA SER A 129 8.63 -6.37 -11.39
C SER A 129 7.50 -6.69 -12.36
N ALA A 130 7.61 -7.76 -13.15
CA ALA A 130 6.57 -8.19 -14.07
C ALA A 130 5.30 -8.65 -13.34
N MET A 131 5.46 -9.38 -12.24
CA MET A 131 4.33 -9.77 -11.37
C MET A 131 3.62 -8.53 -10.79
N LEU A 132 4.39 -7.57 -10.29
CA LEU A 132 3.87 -6.31 -9.77
C LEU A 132 3.12 -5.53 -10.85
N ALA A 133 3.71 -5.39 -12.04
CA ALA A 133 3.10 -4.72 -13.19
C ALA A 133 1.78 -5.41 -13.58
N GLY A 134 1.75 -6.75 -13.64
CA GLY A 134 0.54 -7.51 -13.97
C GLY A 134 -0.60 -7.29 -12.96
N VAL A 135 -0.29 -7.22 -11.67
CA VAL A 135 -1.29 -6.96 -10.62
C VAL A 135 -1.83 -5.52 -10.72
N ILE A 136 -0.94 -4.53 -10.90
CA ILE A 136 -1.32 -3.12 -10.95
C ILE A 136 -2.04 -2.78 -12.26
N PHE A 137 -1.75 -3.49 -13.35
CA PHE A 137 -2.32 -3.21 -14.68
C PHE A 137 -3.85 -3.15 -14.69
N LYS A 138 -4.52 -4.02 -13.94
CA LYS A 138 -5.99 -3.97 -13.80
C LYS A 138 -6.49 -2.64 -13.23
N PHE A 139 -5.75 -2.03 -12.30
CA PHE A 139 -6.12 -0.75 -11.71
C PHE A 139 -5.86 0.42 -12.65
N CYS A 140 -4.83 0.31 -13.49
CA CYS A 140 -4.58 1.31 -14.52
C CYS A 140 -5.70 1.34 -15.57
N ILE A 141 -6.30 0.19 -15.89
CA ILE A 141 -7.38 0.09 -16.88
C ILE A 141 -8.75 0.39 -16.24
N ALA A 142 -8.93 0.17 -14.94
CA ALA A 142 -10.22 0.33 -14.27
C ALA A 142 -10.92 1.68 -14.53
N PRO A 143 -10.24 2.84 -14.51
CA PRO A 143 -10.86 4.12 -14.83
C PRO A 143 -11.42 4.19 -16.26
N TYR A 144 -10.71 3.61 -17.23
CA TYR A 144 -11.14 3.57 -18.63
C TYR A 144 -12.36 2.68 -18.81
N VAL A 145 -12.37 1.52 -18.15
CA VAL A 145 -13.52 0.60 -18.18
C VAL A 145 -14.73 1.25 -17.54
N ALA A 146 -14.57 1.92 -16.41
CA ALA A 146 -15.63 2.66 -15.74
C ALA A 146 -16.18 3.80 -16.63
N ALA A 147 -15.30 4.57 -17.27
CA ALA A 147 -15.71 5.64 -18.18
C ALA A 147 -16.47 5.11 -19.41
N ALA A 148 -16.10 3.95 -19.92
CA ALA A 148 -16.78 3.32 -21.06
C ALA A 148 -18.16 2.79 -20.69
N GLN A 149 -18.35 2.27 -19.46
CA GLN A 149 -19.62 1.71 -19.01
C GLN A 149 -20.66 2.78 -18.66
N ASP A 150 -20.24 3.93 -18.14
CA ASP A 150 -21.15 4.99 -17.67
C ASP A 150 -21.43 6.08 -18.72
N GLY A 151 -21.23 5.80 -19.99
CA GLY A 151 -21.52 6.76 -21.06
C GLY A 151 -20.69 8.04 -21.01
N GLY A 152 -19.48 7.98 -20.46
CA GLY A 152 -18.52 9.09 -20.47
C GLY A 152 -18.62 10.07 -19.30
N LYS A 153 -19.48 9.86 -18.32
CA LYS A 153 -19.59 10.74 -17.15
C LYS A 153 -18.27 10.89 -16.39
N TYR A 154 -17.51 9.82 -16.26
CA TYR A 154 -16.21 9.85 -15.59
C TYR A 154 -15.07 10.35 -16.49
N ALA A 155 -15.27 10.41 -17.79
CA ALA A 155 -14.27 10.94 -18.72
C ALA A 155 -13.89 12.39 -18.40
N ILE A 156 -14.86 13.18 -17.93
CA ILE A 156 -14.66 14.58 -17.55
C ILE A 156 -13.67 14.77 -16.39
N VAL A 157 -13.47 13.75 -15.57
CA VAL A 157 -12.49 13.76 -14.45
C VAL A 157 -11.20 13.07 -14.84
N ILE A 158 -11.30 11.96 -15.59
CA ILE A 158 -10.16 11.13 -15.96
C ILE A 158 -9.26 11.81 -17.00
N ILE A 159 -9.86 12.46 -18.01
CA ILE A 159 -9.10 13.12 -19.08
C ILE A 159 -8.23 14.28 -18.55
N PRO A 160 -8.76 15.22 -17.74
CA PRO A 160 -7.93 16.27 -17.15
C PRO A 160 -6.84 15.71 -16.23
N GLY A 161 -7.15 14.68 -15.45
CA GLY A 161 -6.18 14.02 -14.58
C GLY A 161 -5.02 13.40 -15.36
N LEU A 162 -5.31 12.75 -16.49
CA LEU A 162 -4.28 12.20 -17.40
C LEU A 162 -3.45 13.30 -18.06
N ILE A 163 -4.08 14.38 -18.51
CA ILE A 163 -3.38 15.52 -19.13
C ILE A 163 -2.41 16.12 -18.11
N VAL A 164 -2.86 16.37 -16.89
CA VAL A 164 -2.01 16.90 -15.82
C VAL A 164 -0.85 15.95 -15.54
N TRP A 165 -1.09 14.64 -15.49
CA TRP A 165 -0.04 13.64 -15.25
C TRP A 165 0.98 13.54 -16.40
N LEU A 166 0.55 13.75 -17.65
CA LEU A 166 1.46 13.72 -18.81
C LEU A 166 2.29 15.00 -18.97
N VAL A 167 1.82 16.12 -18.41
CA VAL A 167 2.48 17.43 -18.52
C VAL A 167 3.44 17.70 -17.35
N LEU A 168 3.23 17.06 -16.18
CA LEU A 168 4.10 17.15 -15.00
C LEU A 168 5.18 16.07 -15.02
#